data_9476fec981c0e120b6500aa42741ec85
#
_entry.id   9476fec981c0e120b6500aa42741ec85
#
_cell.length_a   1.000
_cell.length_b   1.000
_cell.length_c   1.000
_cell.angle_alpha   90.00
_cell.angle_beta   90.00
_cell.angle_gamma   90.00
#
_symmetry.space_group_name_H-M   'P 1'
#
loop_
_entity.id
_entity.type
_entity.pdbx_description
1 polymer ?
#
loop_
_entity_poly.entity_id
_entity_poly.type
_entity_poly.pdbx_seq_one_letter_code
_entity_poly.pdbx_strand_id
1 'polypeptide(L)'
;MKARMMMVVASLMAAMVASEAPAQSSGARPATTASDAAPATRNRAVPEKYKRRMVRFSTNEAPGTIIVDTHNKFLYYVEGKNRATRYGIGVGREGFGWSGVVKVGRKAEWPSWTPPAEMRRREAARGHVLPAVQKGGPDNPLGARALYLYKGGHDTIFRIHGTNQPWSIGLNLSSGCIRMMNKDVEHLYSRAPIDTKVIVIGPGNKHGDVAFEDRGIDILRTLFGG
;
A
#
# COMPACT_ATOMS: atom_id res chain seq x y z
N MET A 1 61.32 -34.27 -10.45
CA MET A 1 62.38 -33.49 -11.17
C MET A 1 61.92 -32.03 -11.09
N LYS A 2 62.43 -31.32 -10.24
CA LYS A 2 63.39 -30.24 -10.08
C LYS A 2 63.53 -29.38 -11.34
N ALA A 3 63.10 -28.09 -11.28
CA ALA A 3 63.87 -26.96 -11.79
C ALA A 3 63.38 -25.70 -11.12
N ARG A 4 64.25 -25.10 -10.32
CA ARG A 4 64.28 -23.73 -9.83
C ARG A 4 64.83 -22.81 -10.92
N MET A 5 64.36 -21.54 -10.96
CA MET A 5 65.16 -20.38 -11.40
C MET A 5 64.44 -19.12 -10.96
N MET A 6 64.79 -18.47 -9.95
CA MET A 6 65.82 -17.43 -9.67
C MET A 6 65.63 -16.11 -10.47
N MET A 7 65.08 -15.15 -9.78
CA MET A 7 65.49 -13.78 -9.44
C MET A 7 66.19 -12.95 -10.56
N VAL A 8 65.58 -11.79 -10.88
CA VAL A 8 66.34 -10.54 -11.07
C VAL A 8 65.52 -9.34 -10.55
N VAL A 9 66.07 -8.68 -9.57
CA VAL A 9 65.68 -7.37 -9.05
C VAL A 9 66.26 -6.29 -9.95
N ALA A 10 65.46 -5.35 -10.41
CA ALA A 10 65.99 -4.09 -10.96
C ALA A 10 65.24 -2.94 -10.28
N SER A 11 65.94 -2.31 -9.35
CA SER A 11 65.57 -1.04 -8.76
C SER A 11 65.75 0.07 -9.79
N LEU A 12 64.70 0.88 -9.99
CA LEU A 12 64.85 2.17 -10.65
C LEU A 12 64.21 3.24 -9.75
N MET A 13 65.06 4.04 -9.12
CA MET A 13 64.68 5.30 -8.49
C MET A 13 64.35 6.32 -9.58
N ALA A 14 63.19 6.94 -9.51
CA ALA A 14 62.94 8.18 -10.26
C ALA A 14 62.22 9.19 -9.35
N ALA A 15 62.72 10.38 -9.41
CA ALA A 15 62.50 11.51 -8.51
C ALA A 15 61.08 11.97 -8.37
N MET A 16 60.72 12.36 -7.14
CA MET A 16 59.55 13.18 -6.81
C MET A 16 59.69 14.58 -7.40
N VAL A 17 58.70 14.97 -8.21
CA VAL A 17 58.41 16.38 -8.46
C VAL A 17 57.03 16.61 -7.81
N ALA A 18 57.03 17.33 -6.72
CA ALA A 18 55.85 17.82 -6.08
C ALA A 18 55.22 18.92 -6.94
N SER A 19 54.03 18.65 -7.49
CA SER A 19 53.17 19.66 -8.10
C SER A 19 52.04 19.94 -7.13
N GLU A 20 52.08 21.09 -6.48
CA GLU A 20 50.98 21.60 -5.68
C GLU A 20 49.83 21.99 -6.61
N ALA A 21 48.72 21.25 -6.54
CA ALA A 21 47.44 21.65 -7.11
C ALA A 21 46.63 22.46 -6.08
N PRO A 22 45.97 23.56 -6.50
CA PRO A 22 45.20 24.39 -5.58
C PRO A 22 43.96 23.64 -5.05
N ALA A 23 43.75 23.73 -3.74
CA ALA A 23 42.60 23.24 -3.06
C ALA A 23 41.29 23.86 -3.61
N GLN A 24 40.52 23.08 -4.36
CA GLN A 24 39.15 23.41 -4.68
C GLN A 24 38.31 23.16 -3.42
N SER A 25 37.76 24.23 -2.85
CA SER A 25 36.75 24.18 -1.82
C SER A 25 35.50 23.49 -2.40
N SER A 26 35.32 22.19 -2.12
CA SER A 26 34.08 21.50 -2.36
C SER A 26 33.02 22.04 -1.39
N GLY A 27 32.24 22.99 -1.87
CA GLY A 27 31.00 23.39 -1.21
C GLY A 27 30.14 22.15 -1.01
N ALA A 28 30.05 21.70 0.23
CA ALA A 28 29.13 20.67 0.63
C ALA A 28 27.72 21.15 0.28
N ARG A 29 27.11 20.56 -0.77
CA ARG A 29 25.65 20.66 -0.99
C ARG A 29 24.98 20.14 0.28
N PRO A 30 24.10 20.91 0.93
CA PRO A 30 23.34 20.38 2.05
C PRO A 30 22.57 19.18 1.53
N ALA A 31 22.77 18.02 2.16
CA ALA A 31 21.95 16.85 1.97
C ALA A 31 20.52 17.27 2.29
N THR A 32 19.69 17.38 1.27
CA THR A 32 18.23 17.55 1.43
C THR A 32 17.74 16.31 2.15
N THR A 33 17.57 16.44 3.47
CA THR A 33 16.97 15.41 4.30
C THR A 33 15.55 15.16 3.80
N ALA A 34 15.22 13.92 3.48
CA ALA A 34 13.92 13.45 3.03
C ALA A 34 12.76 13.66 4.06
N SER A 35 12.95 14.61 4.98
CA SER A 35 12.00 14.94 6.05
C SER A 35 10.97 16.01 5.67
N ASP A 36 11.19 16.78 4.59
CA ASP A 36 10.35 17.95 4.30
C ASP A 36 9.13 17.65 3.38
N ALA A 37 9.00 16.44 2.87
CA ALA A 37 7.83 16.07 2.06
C ALA A 37 6.57 15.69 2.87
N ALA A 38 6.65 15.59 4.19
CA ALA A 38 5.57 15.13 5.04
C ALA A 38 4.42 16.14 5.30
N PRO A 39 4.62 17.46 5.41
CA PRO A 39 3.54 18.39 5.72
C PRO A 39 2.56 18.64 4.57
N ALA A 40 3.06 18.78 3.35
CA ALA A 40 2.24 19.08 2.17
C ALA A 40 1.27 17.95 1.80
N THR A 41 1.63 16.69 2.11
CA THR A 41 0.81 15.52 1.79
C THR A 41 -0.39 15.37 2.74
N ARG A 42 -0.29 15.82 3.99
CA ARG A 42 -1.33 15.64 5.02
C ARG A 42 -2.62 16.44 4.76
N ASN A 43 -2.52 17.56 4.05
CA ASN A 43 -3.68 18.40 3.69
C ASN A 43 -4.24 18.10 2.29
N ARG A 44 -3.74 17.06 1.61
CA ARG A 44 -4.20 16.71 0.29
C ARG A 44 -5.64 16.17 0.35
N ALA A 45 -6.55 16.82 -0.35
CA ALA A 45 -7.89 16.27 -0.58
C ALA A 45 -7.80 14.98 -1.40
N VAL A 46 -8.71 14.04 -1.14
CA VAL A 46 -8.83 12.81 -1.95
C VAL A 46 -9.24 13.20 -3.37
N PRO A 47 -8.42 12.85 -4.39
CA PRO A 47 -8.74 13.17 -5.78
C PRO A 47 -10.10 12.61 -6.20
N GLU A 48 -10.83 13.35 -7.05
CA GLU A 48 -12.19 13.03 -7.49
C GLU A 48 -12.31 11.60 -8.06
N LYS A 49 -11.30 11.14 -8.80
CA LYS A 49 -11.26 9.80 -9.38
C LYS A 49 -11.35 8.66 -8.35
N TYR A 50 -10.95 8.92 -7.09
CA TYR A 50 -10.98 7.94 -6.00
C TYR A 50 -12.24 8.02 -5.13
N LYS A 51 -13.15 8.92 -5.40
CA LYS A 51 -14.45 8.94 -4.72
C LYS A 51 -15.27 7.71 -5.12
N ARG A 52 -16.07 7.22 -4.15
CA ARG A 52 -16.98 6.10 -4.38
C ARG A 52 -18.00 6.43 -5.47
N ARG A 53 -18.18 5.50 -6.39
CA ARG A 53 -19.19 5.61 -7.45
C ARG A 53 -19.57 4.26 -8.01
N MET A 54 -20.77 4.17 -8.59
CA MET A 54 -21.20 3.03 -9.38
C MET A 54 -20.50 3.08 -10.74
N VAL A 55 -20.00 1.91 -11.20
CA VAL A 55 -19.35 1.77 -12.50
C VAL A 55 -19.95 0.59 -13.26
N ARG A 56 -19.89 0.67 -14.60
CA ARG A 56 -20.10 -0.50 -15.46
C ARG A 56 -18.89 -1.41 -15.32
N PHE A 57 -19.14 -2.64 -14.93
CA PHE A 57 -18.09 -3.56 -14.54
C PHE A 57 -18.42 -4.97 -15.00
N SER A 58 -17.64 -5.49 -15.94
CA SER A 58 -17.81 -6.84 -16.46
C SER A 58 -16.89 -7.81 -15.74
N THR A 59 -17.43 -8.89 -15.20
CA THR A 59 -16.67 -9.95 -14.56
C THR A 59 -17.51 -11.23 -14.49
N ASN A 60 -16.86 -12.39 -14.37
CA ASN A 60 -17.49 -13.67 -14.13
C ASN A 60 -17.70 -13.95 -12.63
N GLU A 61 -17.26 -13.04 -11.75
CA GLU A 61 -17.41 -13.20 -10.31
C GLU A 61 -18.85 -12.93 -9.85
N ALA A 62 -19.28 -13.71 -8.87
CA ALA A 62 -20.63 -13.60 -8.31
C ALA A 62 -20.85 -12.23 -7.63
N PRO A 63 -22.09 -11.70 -7.62
CA PRO A 63 -22.46 -10.56 -6.79
C PRO A 63 -22.06 -10.78 -5.33
N GLY A 64 -21.60 -9.71 -4.67
CA GLY A 64 -21.05 -9.76 -3.33
C GLY A 64 -19.54 -10.02 -3.26
N THR A 65 -18.90 -10.45 -4.35
CA THR A 65 -17.42 -10.59 -4.38
C THR A 65 -16.76 -9.23 -4.32
N ILE A 66 -15.66 -9.15 -3.57
CA ILE A 66 -14.77 -7.99 -3.53
C ILE A 66 -13.55 -8.27 -4.43
N ILE A 67 -13.27 -7.37 -5.36
CA ILE A 67 -12.07 -7.41 -6.20
C ILE A 67 -11.22 -6.18 -5.89
N VAL A 68 -9.95 -6.41 -5.53
CA VAL A 68 -9.01 -5.35 -5.17
C VAL A 68 -7.94 -5.26 -6.27
N ASP A 69 -7.96 -4.16 -7.01
CA ASP A 69 -6.93 -3.80 -7.99
C ASP A 69 -5.92 -2.87 -7.32
N THR A 70 -4.81 -3.45 -6.86
CA THR A 70 -3.78 -2.68 -6.15
C THR A 70 -2.98 -1.78 -7.09
N HIS A 71 -2.94 -2.08 -8.41
CA HIS A 71 -2.25 -1.26 -9.39
C HIS A 71 -2.98 0.07 -9.62
N ASN A 72 -4.28 0.02 -9.91
CA ASN A 72 -5.10 1.19 -10.19
C ASN A 72 -5.62 1.89 -8.92
N LYS A 73 -5.42 1.27 -7.74
CA LYS A 73 -5.88 1.79 -6.44
C LYS A 73 -7.39 1.83 -6.31
N PHE A 74 -8.05 0.77 -6.78
CA PHE A 74 -9.48 0.61 -6.67
C PHE A 74 -9.85 -0.70 -6.00
N LEU A 75 -10.95 -0.67 -5.26
CA LEU A 75 -11.67 -1.83 -4.76
C LEU A 75 -13.06 -1.82 -5.38
N TYR A 76 -13.48 -2.97 -5.90
CA TYR A 76 -14.78 -3.16 -6.50
C TYR A 76 -15.60 -4.13 -5.65
N TYR A 77 -16.81 -3.75 -5.32
CA TYR A 77 -17.83 -4.64 -4.79
C TYR A 77 -18.77 -5.00 -5.94
N VAL A 78 -18.79 -6.26 -6.34
CA VAL A 78 -19.57 -6.73 -7.48
C VAL A 78 -21.06 -6.68 -7.15
N GLU A 79 -21.84 -5.92 -7.93
CA GLU A 79 -23.28 -5.76 -7.76
C GLU A 79 -24.10 -6.77 -8.60
N GLY A 80 -23.46 -7.36 -9.61
CA GLY A 80 -24.14 -8.09 -10.68
C GLY A 80 -24.67 -7.16 -11.79
N LYS A 81 -25.26 -7.76 -12.81
CA LYS A 81 -25.79 -7.02 -13.98
C LYS A 81 -24.74 -6.09 -14.61
N ASN A 82 -23.51 -6.56 -14.73
CA ASN A 82 -22.36 -5.81 -15.25
C ASN A 82 -22.10 -4.47 -14.53
N ARG A 83 -22.27 -4.43 -13.21
CA ARG A 83 -22.00 -3.26 -12.36
C ARG A 83 -21.21 -3.62 -11.12
N ALA A 84 -20.46 -2.64 -10.62
CA ALA A 84 -19.82 -2.69 -9.32
C ALA A 84 -19.85 -1.32 -8.64
N THR A 85 -19.86 -1.32 -7.31
CA THR A 85 -19.49 -0.13 -6.55
C THR A 85 -17.97 -0.06 -6.47
N ARG A 86 -17.37 0.98 -7.03
CA ARG A 86 -15.94 1.24 -7.01
C ARG A 86 -15.58 2.21 -5.90
N TYR A 87 -14.53 1.86 -5.13
CA TYR A 87 -13.97 2.68 -4.06
C TYR A 87 -12.50 2.96 -4.34
N GLY A 88 -12.04 4.17 -4.03
CA GLY A 88 -10.61 4.46 -4.02
C GLY A 88 -9.94 3.88 -2.78
N ILE A 89 -8.76 3.33 -2.95
CA ILE A 89 -7.99 2.70 -1.88
C ILE A 89 -6.56 3.22 -1.81
N GLY A 90 -5.94 3.10 -0.62
CA GLY A 90 -4.50 3.12 -0.44
C GLY A 90 -4.00 1.71 -0.21
N VAL A 91 -2.80 1.39 -0.69
CA VAL A 91 -2.24 0.04 -0.66
C VAL A 91 -0.83 -0.01 -0.08
N GLY A 92 -0.27 -1.22 0.02
CA GLY A 92 1.11 -1.45 0.45
C GLY A 92 2.12 -0.70 -0.41
N ARG A 93 3.16 -0.15 0.24
CA ARG A 93 4.33 0.36 -0.47
C ARG A 93 5.05 -0.79 -1.19
N GLU A 94 5.99 -0.45 -2.05
CA GLU A 94 6.82 -1.42 -2.76
C GLU A 94 7.44 -2.44 -1.80
N GLY A 95 7.43 -3.73 -2.19
CA GLY A 95 7.87 -4.85 -1.35
C GLY A 95 6.83 -5.33 -0.31
N PHE A 96 5.68 -4.65 -0.15
CA PHE A 96 4.60 -5.04 0.75
C PHE A 96 3.29 -5.40 0.02
N GLY A 97 3.36 -5.54 -1.30
CA GLY A 97 2.23 -6.02 -2.10
C GLY A 97 2.04 -7.53 -1.97
N TRP A 98 0.80 -7.97 -2.04
CA TRP A 98 0.42 -9.38 -2.09
C TRP A 98 -0.76 -9.59 -3.03
N SER A 99 -0.99 -10.83 -3.42
CA SER A 99 -2.10 -11.22 -4.27
C SER A 99 -2.69 -12.56 -3.83
N GLY A 100 -3.90 -12.83 -4.23
CA GLY A 100 -4.56 -14.10 -3.97
C GLY A 100 -6.03 -13.98 -3.64
N VAL A 101 -6.65 -15.16 -3.43
CA VAL A 101 -8.05 -15.28 -3.02
C VAL A 101 -8.10 -15.57 -1.52
N VAL A 102 -8.89 -14.78 -0.81
CA VAL A 102 -9.10 -14.84 0.63
C VAL A 102 -10.58 -14.61 0.94
N LYS A 103 -10.97 -14.69 2.22
CA LYS A 103 -12.32 -14.41 2.68
C LYS A 103 -12.31 -13.41 3.82
N VAL A 104 -13.41 -12.70 4.00
CA VAL A 104 -13.67 -11.94 5.22
C VAL A 104 -13.95 -12.94 6.35
N GLY A 105 -13.01 -13.12 7.27
CA GLY A 105 -13.16 -14.07 8.38
C GLY A 105 -13.64 -13.42 9.67
N ARG A 106 -13.41 -12.11 9.85
CA ARG A 106 -13.84 -11.34 11.01
C ARG A 106 -14.09 -9.88 10.63
N LYS A 107 -14.98 -9.23 11.35
CA LYS A 107 -15.31 -7.81 11.19
C LYS A 107 -15.22 -7.10 12.54
N ALA A 108 -14.82 -5.84 12.55
CA ALA A 108 -14.79 -5.03 13.77
C ALA A 108 -15.12 -3.57 13.48
N GLU A 109 -15.85 -2.96 14.40
CA GLU A 109 -16.10 -1.53 14.47
C GLU A 109 -15.07 -0.89 15.39
N TRP A 110 -14.54 0.24 15.00
CA TRP A 110 -13.50 0.96 15.74
C TRP A 110 -12.44 0.03 16.35
N PRO A 111 -11.74 -0.77 15.51
CA PRO A 111 -10.83 -1.80 16.00
C PRO A 111 -9.64 -1.20 16.76
N SER A 112 -9.17 -1.90 17.78
CA SER A 112 -7.87 -1.58 18.39
C SER A 112 -6.74 -1.88 17.38
N TRP A 113 -5.71 -1.06 17.39
CA TRP A 113 -4.53 -1.23 16.55
C TRP A 113 -3.31 -1.64 17.37
N THR A 114 -2.70 -2.74 16.98
CA THR A 114 -1.41 -3.18 17.50
C THR A 114 -0.36 -2.98 16.42
N PRO A 115 0.56 -2.01 16.56
CA PRO A 115 1.61 -1.78 15.58
C PRO A 115 2.48 -3.03 15.41
N PRO A 116 2.78 -3.47 14.18
CA PRO A 116 3.73 -4.57 13.95
C PRO A 116 5.08 -4.29 14.61
N ALA A 117 5.74 -5.34 15.11
CA ALA A 117 7.02 -5.20 15.84
C ALA A 117 8.10 -4.47 15.01
N GLU A 118 8.16 -4.77 13.71
CA GLU A 118 9.09 -4.08 12.80
C GLU A 118 8.76 -2.60 12.62
N MET A 119 7.48 -2.25 12.60
CA MET A 119 7.05 -0.85 12.55
C MET A 119 7.46 -0.12 13.82
N ARG A 120 7.25 -0.73 15.00
CA ARG A 120 7.67 -0.15 16.27
C ARG A 120 9.18 0.10 16.32
N ARG A 121 9.98 -0.88 15.88
CA ARG A 121 11.45 -0.73 15.80
C ARG A 121 11.87 0.40 14.86
N ARG A 122 11.29 0.44 13.68
CA ARG A 122 11.58 1.46 12.67
C ARG A 122 11.21 2.87 13.14
N GLU A 123 10.04 3.04 13.75
CA GLU A 123 9.60 4.34 14.25
C GLU A 123 10.41 4.77 15.49
N ALA A 124 10.75 3.83 16.39
CA ALA A 124 11.63 4.11 17.52
C ALA A 124 13.03 4.58 17.09
N ALA A 125 13.59 3.99 16.01
CA ALA A 125 14.86 4.44 15.43
C ALA A 125 14.79 5.87 14.84
N ARG A 126 13.58 6.39 14.62
CA ARG A 126 13.31 7.78 14.19
C ARG A 126 12.89 8.71 15.32
N GLY A 127 12.98 8.24 16.56
CA GLY A 127 12.55 8.98 17.75
C GLY A 127 11.03 8.93 18.01
N HIS A 128 10.27 8.14 17.27
CA HIS A 128 8.81 8.02 17.45
C HIS A 128 8.44 6.72 18.18
N VAL A 129 8.10 6.82 19.45
CA VAL A 129 7.66 5.66 20.23
C VAL A 129 6.18 5.39 19.99
N LEU A 130 5.88 4.29 19.29
CA LEU A 130 4.50 3.84 19.10
C LEU A 130 3.98 3.09 20.32
N PRO A 131 2.67 3.23 20.67
CA PRO A 131 2.06 2.48 21.78
C PRO A 131 2.08 0.97 21.49
N ALA A 132 2.06 0.14 22.53
CA ALA A 132 1.92 -1.31 22.38
C ALA A 132 0.57 -1.66 21.72
N VAL A 133 -0.50 -0.98 22.14
CA VAL A 133 -1.85 -1.08 21.58
C VAL A 133 -2.48 0.32 21.62
N GLN A 134 -3.10 0.72 20.52
CA GLN A 134 -3.94 1.93 20.44
C GLN A 134 -5.40 1.52 20.41
N LYS A 135 -6.22 2.05 21.31
CA LYS A 135 -7.67 1.84 21.33
C LYS A 135 -8.32 2.35 20.03
N GLY A 136 -9.46 1.79 19.69
CA GLY A 136 -10.30 2.27 18.58
C GLY A 136 -10.74 3.73 18.81
N GLY A 137 -10.87 4.48 17.72
CA GLY A 137 -11.27 5.89 17.77
C GLY A 137 -10.83 6.66 16.52
N PRO A 138 -11.18 7.95 16.43
CA PRO A 138 -10.91 8.79 15.25
C PRO A 138 -9.42 8.88 14.89
N ASP A 139 -8.54 8.85 15.88
CA ASP A 139 -7.08 8.95 15.70
C ASP A 139 -6.41 7.61 15.41
N ASN A 140 -7.17 6.51 15.44
CA ASN A 140 -6.64 5.18 15.20
C ASN A 140 -6.38 4.95 13.70
N PRO A 141 -5.19 4.45 13.32
CA PRO A 141 -4.83 4.20 11.91
C PRO A 141 -5.75 3.23 11.16
N LEU A 142 -6.47 2.35 11.88
CA LEU A 142 -7.43 1.42 11.26
C LEU A 142 -8.80 2.07 10.97
N GLY A 143 -9.03 3.29 11.44
CA GLY A 143 -10.26 4.03 11.20
C GLY A 143 -11.51 3.37 11.77
N ALA A 144 -12.66 3.67 11.15
CA ALA A 144 -13.98 3.33 11.70
C ALA A 144 -14.32 1.84 11.64
N ARG A 145 -13.84 1.10 10.65
CA ARG A 145 -14.18 -0.32 10.41
C ARG A 145 -12.98 -1.10 9.91
N ALA A 146 -12.94 -2.41 10.23
CA ALA A 146 -11.99 -3.35 9.61
C ALA A 146 -12.67 -4.67 9.25
N LEU A 147 -12.32 -5.17 8.04
CA LEU A 147 -12.62 -6.51 7.57
C LEU A 147 -11.28 -7.28 7.58
N TYR A 148 -11.21 -8.32 8.38
CA TYR A 148 -10.02 -9.16 8.56
C TYR A 148 -10.03 -10.27 7.53
N LEU A 149 -8.94 -10.43 6.80
CA LEU A 149 -8.84 -11.35 5.68
C LEU A 149 -8.21 -12.68 6.12
N TYR A 150 -8.86 -13.78 5.76
CA TYR A 150 -8.48 -15.14 6.15
C TYR A 150 -8.25 -16.02 4.92
N LYS A 151 -7.27 -16.92 5.01
CA LYS A 151 -6.98 -17.93 4.00
C LYS A 151 -6.87 -19.29 4.67
N GLY A 152 -7.64 -20.28 4.21
CA GLY A 152 -7.65 -21.61 4.82
C GLY A 152 -7.97 -21.63 6.32
N GLY A 153 -8.84 -20.72 6.80
CA GLY A 153 -9.18 -20.59 8.21
C GLY A 153 -8.20 -19.78 9.06
N HIS A 154 -7.06 -19.37 8.50
CA HIS A 154 -6.02 -18.63 9.22
C HIS A 154 -6.06 -17.13 8.90
N ASP A 155 -5.84 -16.30 9.91
CA ASP A 155 -5.70 -14.86 9.76
C ASP A 155 -4.43 -14.52 8.96
N THR A 156 -4.60 -13.81 7.84
CA THR A 156 -3.50 -13.42 6.96
C THR A 156 -2.72 -12.22 7.46
N ILE A 157 -3.12 -11.61 8.58
CA ILE A 157 -2.68 -10.30 9.07
C ILE A 157 -3.01 -9.13 8.13
N PHE A 158 -3.57 -9.36 6.96
CA PHE A 158 -4.05 -8.30 6.07
C PHE A 158 -5.49 -7.93 6.37
N ARG A 159 -5.81 -6.66 6.14
CA ARG A 159 -7.10 -6.05 6.45
C ARG A 159 -7.54 -5.13 5.32
N ILE A 160 -8.86 -5.02 5.11
CA ILE A 160 -9.48 -3.86 4.48
C ILE A 160 -10.01 -3.01 5.62
N HIS A 161 -9.57 -1.76 5.74
CA HIS A 161 -9.90 -0.93 6.90
C HIS A 161 -10.03 0.55 6.54
N GLY A 162 -10.62 1.33 7.43
CA GLY A 162 -10.67 2.77 7.34
C GLY A 162 -9.32 3.44 7.56
N THR A 163 -9.31 4.74 7.71
CA THR A 163 -8.06 5.46 8.00
C THR A 163 -8.35 6.82 8.67
N ASN A 164 -7.45 7.23 9.56
CA ASN A 164 -7.33 8.60 10.05
C ASN A 164 -6.48 9.48 9.11
N GLN A 165 -6.01 8.92 7.97
CA GLN A 165 -5.15 9.57 6.99
C GLN A 165 -5.81 9.55 5.60
N PRO A 166 -6.91 10.29 5.36
CA PRO A 166 -7.66 10.24 4.10
C PRO A 166 -6.81 10.64 2.88
N TRP A 167 -5.82 11.47 3.06
CA TRP A 167 -4.85 11.86 2.04
C TRP A 167 -4.03 10.69 1.47
N SER A 168 -3.99 9.54 2.18
CA SER A 168 -3.26 8.34 1.75
C SER A 168 -3.98 7.51 0.68
N ILE A 169 -5.23 7.85 0.37
CA ILE A 169 -6.00 7.19 -0.69
C ILE A 169 -5.38 7.52 -2.06
N GLY A 170 -5.17 6.50 -2.86
CA GLY A 170 -4.47 6.57 -4.15
C GLY A 170 -2.95 6.43 -4.05
N LEU A 171 -2.40 6.18 -2.85
CA LEU A 171 -0.96 6.07 -2.62
C LEU A 171 -0.53 4.67 -2.15
N ASN A 172 0.78 4.40 -2.27
CA ASN A 172 1.44 3.17 -1.80
C ASN A 172 2.15 3.43 -0.47
N LEU A 173 1.43 3.43 0.65
CA LEU A 173 1.98 3.85 1.95
C LEU A 173 1.80 2.82 3.07
N SER A 174 0.92 1.83 2.92
CA SER A 174 0.65 0.85 3.97
C SER A 174 1.72 -0.25 4.03
N SER A 175 1.63 -1.10 5.03
CA SER A 175 2.44 -2.33 5.16
C SER A 175 1.68 -3.57 4.64
N GLY A 176 0.92 -3.41 3.53
CA GLY A 176 0.18 -4.47 2.86
C GLY A 176 -1.34 -4.41 3.07
N CYS A 177 -1.84 -3.73 4.11
CA CYS A 177 -3.27 -3.54 4.31
C CYS A 177 -3.88 -2.60 3.27
N ILE A 178 -5.17 -2.76 3.02
CA ILE A 178 -5.96 -1.99 2.06
C ILE A 178 -6.71 -0.91 2.83
N ARG A 179 -6.34 0.36 2.61
CA ARG A 179 -6.93 1.52 3.27
C ARG A 179 -8.07 2.08 2.47
N MET A 180 -9.15 2.48 3.14
CA MET A 180 -10.32 3.14 2.57
C MET A 180 -10.64 4.40 3.35
N MET A 181 -11.38 5.33 2.74
CA MET A 181 -12.06 6.40 3.49
C MET A 181 -12.99 5.77 4.53
N ASN A 182 -13.14 6.38 5.71
CA ASN A 182 -14.02 5.84 6.76
C ASN A 182 -15.46 5.64 6.25
N LYS A 183 -16.05 6.64 5.59
CA LYS A 183 -17.39 6.52 4.98
C LYS A 183 -17.52 5.41 3.93
N ASP A 184 -16.43 5.05 3.28
CA ASP A 184 -16.42 4.03 2.25
C ASP A 184 -16.26 2.63 2.84
N VAL A 185 -15.41 2.47 3.85
CA VAL A 185 -15.31 1.19 4.56
C VAL A 185 -16.57 0.90 5.39
N GLU A 186 -17.25 1.89 5.94
CA GLU A 186 -18.56 1.73 6.60
C GLU A 186 -19.61 1.21 5.62
N HIS A 187 -19.68 1.81 4.43
CA HIS A 187 -20.59 1.34 3.36
C HIS A 187 -20.24 -0.07 2.89
N LEU A 188 -18.96 -0.42 2.71
CA LEU A 188 -18.55 -1.77 2.36
C LEU A 188 -18.84 -2.77 3.49
N TYR A 189 -18.55 -2.36 4.72
CA TYR A 189 -18.75 -3.18 5.92
C TYR A 189 -20.19 -3.62 6.10
N SER A 190 -21.17 -2.74 5.88
CA SER A 190 -22.60 -3.08 5.99
C SER A 190 -23.06 -4.10 4.93
N ARG A 191 -22.34 -4.24 3.82
CA ARG A 191 -22.70 -5.04 2.65
C ARG A 191 -21.93 -6.35 2.53
N ALA A 192 -20.71 -6.40 3.07
CA ALA A 192 -19.84 -7.57 3.01
C ALA A 192 -19.97 -8.42 4.30
N PRO A 193 -20.72 -9.52 4.29
CA PRO A 193 -20.80 -10.44 5.43
C PRO A 193 -19.49 -11.22 5.65
N ILE A 194 -19.43 -11.96 6.74
CA ILE A 194 -18.41 -13.01 6.94
C ILE A 194 -18.49 -13.98 5.74
N ASP A 195 -17.39 -14.60 5.39
CA ASP A 195 -17.18 -15.46 4.23
C ASP A 195 -17.26 -14.78 2.85
N THR A 196 -17.47 -13.45 2.79
CA THR A 196 -17.34 -12.71 1.53
C THR A 196 -16.01 -13.02 0.85
N LYS A 197 -16.07 -13.48 -0.41
CA LYS A 197 -14.88 -13.72 -1.25
C LYS A 197 -14.17 -12.41 -1.55
N VAL A 198 -12.86 -12.38 -1.37
CA VAL A 198 -11.99 -11.24 -1.67
C VAL A 198 -10.86 -11.70 -2.56
N ILE A 199 -10.74 -11.08 -3.72
CA ILE A 199 -9.68 -11.34 -4.69
C ILE A 199 -8.77 -10.13 -4.73
N VAL A 200 -7.50 -10.32 -4.41
CA VAL A 200 -6.50 -9.25 -4.43
C VAL A 200 -5.55 -9.48 -5.59
N ILE A 201 -5.52 -8.52 -6.49
CA ILE A 201 -4.63 -8.47 -7.65
C ILE A 201 -3.44 -7.59 -7.24
N GLY A 202 -2.32 -8.25 -7.00
CA GLY A 202 -1.07 -7.62 -6.54
C GLY A 202 -0.24 -7.02 -7.66
N PRO A 203 0.89 -6.39 -7.31
CA PRO A 203 1.86 -5.92 -8.28
C PRO A 203 2.38 -7.07 -9.14
N GLY A 204 2.42 -6.87 -10.46
CA GLY A 204 2.89 -7.88 -11.41
C GLY A 204 1.88 -8.98 -11.76
N ASN A 205 0.79 -9.12 -11.01
CA ASN A 205 -0.31 -10.00 -11.38
C ASN A 205 -1.28 -9.26 -12.30
N LYS A 206 -1.04 -9.33 -13.59
CA LYS A 206 -1.92 -8.78 -14.62
C LYS A 206 -3.24 -9.56 -14.61
N HIS A 207 -4.15 -9.14 -13.76
CA HIS A 207 -5.50 -9.70 -13.56
C HIS A 207 -5.58 -11.12 -12.97
N GLY A 208 -4.48 -11.89 -12.86
CA GLY A 208 -4.51 -13.28 -12.39
C GLY A 208 -5.51 -14.11 -13.21
N ASP A 209 -6.18 -15.06 -12.54
CA ASP A 209 -7.28 -15.85 -13.13
C ASP A 209 -8.63 -15.11 -13.12
N VAL A 210 -8.64 -13.83 -12.76
CA VAL A 210 -9.88 -13.02 -12.63
C VAL A 210 -9.97 -12.05 -13.79
N ALA A 211 -10.87 -12.34 -14.72
CA ALA A 211 -11.24 -11.40 -15.76
C ALA A 211 -12.20 -10.35 -15.21
N PHE A 212 -11.85 -9.08 -15.35
CA PHE A 212 -12.77 -7.97 -15.13
C PHE A 212 -12.41 -6.79 -16.02
N GLU A 213 -13.40 -5.95 -16.29
CA GLU A 213 -13.24 -4.72 -17.05
C GLU A 213 -14.07 -3.61 -16.37
N ASP A 214 -13.40 -2.54 -15.96
CA ASP A 214 -14.05 -1.29 -15.53
C ASP A 214 -14.32 -0.44 -16.78
N ARG A 215 -15.59 -0.38 -17.19
CA ARG A 215 -16.06 0.38 -18.35
C ARG A 215 -16.46 1.81 -18.00
N GLY A 216 -16.10 2.30 -16.83
CA GLY A 216 -16.36 3.65 -16.38
C GLY A 216 -17.70 3.83 -15.66
N ILE A 217 -18.08 5.09 -15.45
CA ILE A 217 -19.22 5.48 -14.62
C ILE A 217 -20.54 4.95 -15.21
N ASP A 218 -21.41 4.39 -14.37
CA ASP A 218 -22.78 4.05 -14.72
C ASP A 218 -23.64 5.32 -14.75
N ILE A 219 -23.68 5.97 -15.91
CA ILE A 219 -24.35 7.26 -16.11
C ILE A 219 -25.85 7.14 -15.86
N LEU A 220 -26.47 6.02 -16.25
CA LEU A 220 -27.92 5.86 -16.09
C LEU A 220 -28.34 5.89 -14.62
N ARG A 221 -27.58 5.20 -13.74
CA ARG A 221 -27.86 5.23 -12.32
C ARG A 221 -27.51 6.58 -11.67
N THR A 222 -26.48 7.25 -12.17
CA THR A 222 -26.08 8.59 -11.71
C THR A 222 -27.15 9.64 -12.04
N LEU A 223 -27.83 9.50 -13.18
CA LEU A 223 -28.85 10.45 -13.64
C LEU A 223 -30.24 10.18 -13.09
N PHE A 224 -30.62 8.91 -12.87
CA PHE A 224 -31.98 8.51 -12.52
C PHE A 224 -32.12 7.98 -11.07
N GLY A 225 -31.08 8.08 -10.25
CA GLY A 225 -31.14 7.85 -8.80
C GLY A 225 -31.81 6.55 -8.42
N GLY A 226 -31.19 5.40 -8.68
CA GLY A 226 -31.70 4.10 -8.25
C GLY A 226 -31.18 3.72 -6.87
#